data_e52717081410f6d94772312bf843ede4
#
_entry.id   e52717081410f6d94772312bf843ede4
#
_cell.length_a   1.000
_cell.length_b   1.000
_cell.length_c   1.000
_cell.angle_alpha   90.00
_cell.angle_beta   90.00
_cell.angle_gamma   90.00
#
_symmetry.space_group_name_H-M   'P 1'
#
loop_
_entity.id
_entity.type
_entity.pdbx_description
1 polymer ?
#
loop_
_entity_poly.entity_id
_entity_poly.type
_entity_poly.pdbx_seq_one_letter_code
_entity_poly.pdbx_strand_id
1 'polypeptide(L)'
;MSIQNTVERKANISSQAIFSKSGKDRYLLKMEWDSTKPLLAIIMTFPSSADELIFDQTTMLVRNGAIKNGFGSVSILNVFSSINNEKPKSDKNNTSVVMRECDSADTILVAYGRGTSHTEEKEAFLLALYEHYQDKLYTIIDSKGLPFSHPLSPLAHNWNIQKLTVEKK
;
A
#
# COMPACT_ATOMS: atom_id res chain seq x y z
N MET A 1 -9.08 39.72 -18.77
CA MET A 1 -7.65 39.78 -18.39
C MET A 1 -6.95 38.56 -18.97
N SER A 2 -5.96 38.75 -19.81
CA SER A 2 -5.10 37.65 -20.23
C SER A 2 -4.09 37.36 -19.12
N ILE A 3 -4.08 36.14 -18.59
CA ILE A 3 -3.08 35.70 -17.62
C ILE A 3 -1.81 35.39 -18.42
N GLN A 4 -0.81 36.27 -18.34
CA GLN A 4 0.47 36.09 -19.04
C GLN A 4 1.45 35.28 -18.18
N ASN A 5 2.25 34.43 -18.83
CA ASN A 5 3.29 33.62 -18.18
C ASN A 5 2.78 32.56 -17.16
N THR A 6 1.64 31.93 -17.44
CA THR A 6 1.09 30.86 -16.60
C THR A 6 0.93 29.58 -17.40
N VAL A 7 1.05 28.44 -16.69
CA VAL A 7 0.77 27.10 -17.23
C VAL A 7 -0.35 26.47 -16.41
N GLU A 8 -1.45 26.14 -17.06
CA GLU A 8 -2.52 25.35 -16.44
C GLU A 8 -2.15 23.87 -16.47
N ARG A 9 -2.30 23.20 -15.32
CA ARG A 9 -2.14 21.75 -15.21
C ARG A 9 -3.43 21.16 -14.64
N LYS A 10 -3.87 20.04 -15.21
CA LYS A 10 -5.06 19.30 -14.78
C LYS A 10 -4.67 17.84 -14.53
N ALA A 11 -5.27 17.24 -13.51
CA ALA A 11 -5.16 15.82 -13.23
C ALA A 11 -6.53 15.25 -12.87
N ASN A 12 -6.82 14.04 -13.34
CA ASN A 12 -7.98 13.27 -12.92
C ASN A 12 -7.48 12.10 -12.08
N ILE A 13 -8.10 11.91 -10.92
CA ILE A 13 -7.80 10.78 -10.04
C ILE A 13 -9.10 10.01 -9.83
N SER A 14 -9.13 8.75 -10.26
CA SER A 14 -10.17 7.81 -9.89
C SER A 14 -9.84 7.18 -8.54
N SER A 15 -10.79 7.09 -7.64
CA SER A 15 -10.64 6.49 -6.32
C SER A 15 -11.75 5.50 -6.05
N GLN A 16 -11.42 4.36 -5.44
CA GLN A 16 -12.33 3.29 -5.08
C GLN A 16 -11.96 2.72 -3.73
N ALA A 17 -12.95 2.44 -2.88
CA ALA A 17 -12.76 1.70 -1.63
C ALA A 17 -13.72 0.51 -1.56
N ILE A 18 -13.25 -0.58 -0.91
CA ILE A 18 -14.09 -1.75 -0.62
C ILE A 18 -14.11 -1.96 0.88
N PHE A 19 -15.31 -1.93 1.44
CA PHE A 19 -15.57 -2.14 2.87
C PHE A 19 -16.43 -3.38 3.09
N SER A 20 -16.40 -3.91 4.32
CA SER A 20 -17.43 -4.84 4.80
C SER A 20 -18.79 -4.13 4.85
N LYS A 21 -19.89 -4.90 4.83
CA LYS A 21 -21.25 -4.34 4.96
C LYS A 21 -21.45 -3.54 6.25
N SER A 22 -20.73 -3.87 7.31
CA SER A 22 -20.79 -3.15 8.59
C SER A 22 -19.96 -1.86 8.61
N GLY A 23 -19.10 -1.64 7.61
CA GLY A 23 -18.16 -0.52 7.56
C GLY A 23 -16.99 -0.64 8.54
N LYS A 24 -16.85 -1.76 9.27
CA LYS A 24 -15.81 -1.95 10.28
C LYS A 24 -14.48 -2.44 9.69
N ASP A 25 -14.52 -3.00 8.48
CA ASP A 25 -13.36 -3.50 7.77
C ASP A 25 -13.21 -2.77 6.45
N ARG A 26 -11.99 -2.39 6.09
CA ARG A 26 -11.62 -1.93 4.75
C ARG A 26 -10.69 -2.93 4.11
N TYR A 27 -11.10 -3.46 2.96
CA TYR A 27 -10.34 -4.46 2.21
C TYR A 27 -9.43 -3.85 1.15
N LEU A 28 -9.82 -2.68 0.61
CA LEU A 28 -9.10 -1.98 -0.46
C LEU A 28 -9.32 -0.48 -0.38
N LEU A 29 -8.26 0.27 -0.66
CA LEU A 29 -8.36 1.65 -1.13
C LEU A 29 -7.45 1.78 -2.36
N LYS A 30 -8.05 2.05 -3.52
CA LYS A 30 -7.35 2.12 -4.81
C LYS A 30 -7.47 3.51 -5.41
N MET A 31 -6.38 4.00 -5.95
CA MET A 31 -6.33 5.27 -6.69
C MET A 31 -5.61 5.06 -8.01
N GLU A 32 -6.12 5.66 -9.08
CA GLU A 32 -5.52 5.66 -10.41
C GLU A 32 -5.51 7.09 -10.97
N TRP A 33 -4.37 7.50 -11.53
CA TRP A 33 -4.15 8.80 -12.18
C TRP A 33 -3.52 8.68 -13.57
N ASP A 34 -2.97 7.53 -13.92
CA ASP A 34 -2.36 7.27 -15.24
C ASP A 34 -2.39 5.76 -15.53
N SER A 35 -3.40 5.30 -16.27
CA SER A 35 -3.57 3.88 -16.62
C SER A 35 -2.49 3.33 -17.57
N THR A 36 -1.62 4.19 -18.12
CA THR A 36 -0.52 3.76 -19.00
C THR A 36 0.74 3.37 -18.24
N LYS A 37 0.77 3.64 -16.92
CA LYS A 37 1.90 3.33 -16.03
C LYS A 37 1.61 2.15 -15.12
N PRO A 38 2.65 1.53 -14.53
CA PRO A 38 2.51 0.35 -13.67
C PRO A 38 1.60 0.57 -12.47
N LEU A 39 0.94 -0.52 -12.04
CA LEU A 39 0.17 -0.60 -10.81
C LEU A 39 1.05 -1.05 -9.64
N LEU A 40 1.00 -0.31 -8.55
CA LEU A 40 1.58 -0.66 -7.26
C LEU A 40 0.53 -1.27 -6.33
N ALA A 41 0.77 -2.45 -5.76
CA ALA A 41 0.08 -2.92 -4.56
C ALA A 41 0.98 -2.64 -3.35
N ILE A 42 0.51 -1.84 -2.38
CA ILE A 42 1.25 -1.59 -1.14
C ILE A 42 0.54 -2.24 0.04
N ILE A 43 1.30 -2.96 0.87
CA ILE A 43 0.79 -3.73 2.00
C ILE A 43 1.29 -3.14 3.31
N MET A 44 0.37 -2.70 4.13
CA MET A 44 0.59 -2.18 5.47
C MET A 44 -0.11 -3.05 6.52
N THR A 45 -0.02 -2.74 7.81
CA THR A 45 -0.56 -3.60 8.87
C THR A 45 -2.07 -3.46 9.00
N PHE A 46 -2.56 -2.26 9.28
CA PHE A 46 -3.97 -1.96 9.50
C PHE A 46 -4.48 -0.86 8.57
N PRO A 47 -5.75 -0.91 8.15
CA PRO A 47 -6.36 0.20 7.45
C PRO A 47 -6.54 1.39 8.38
N SER A 48 -6.39 2.57 7.83
CA SER A 48 -6.80 3.82 8.45
C SER A 48 -8.29 4.10 8.19
N SER A 49 -8.78 5.23 8.69
CA SER A 49 -10.15 5.71 8.42
C SER A 49 -10.33 6.34 7.03
N ALA A 50 -9.27 6.41 6.21
CA ALA A 50 -9.36 6.94 4.84
C ALA A 50 -10.31 6.11 3.98
N ASP A 51 -11.07 6.77 3.14
CA ASP A 51 -12.01 6.21 2.17
C ASP A 51 -11.75 6.72 0.75
N GLU A 52 -12.68 6.52 -0.16
CA GLU A 52 -12.54 6.93 -1.56
C GLU A 52 -12.57 8.45 -1.77
N LEU A 53 -12.97 9.24 -0.78
CA LEU A 53 -13.05 10.70 -0.85
C LEU A 53 -12.11 11.38 0.13
N ILE A 54 -11.99 10.87 1.37
CA ILE A 54 -11.23 11.50 2.44
C ILE A 54 -9.93 10.73 2.66
N PHE A 55 -8.81 11.37 2.40
CA PHE A 55 -7.48 10.80 2.56
C PHE A 55 -6.82 11.31 3.84
N ASP A 56 -6.25 10.40 4.61
CA ASP A 56 -5.38 10.73 5.73
C ASP A 56 -3.94 10.95 5.28
N GLN A 57 -3.07 11.30 6.22
CA GLN A 57 -1.65 11.56 5.95
C GLN A 57 -0.95 10.35 5.32
N THR A 58 -1.21 9.13 5.81
CA THR A 58 -0.61 7.92 5.25
C THR A 58 -1.00 7.73 3.79
N THR A 59 -2.29 7.83 3.49
CA THR A 59 -2.82 7.70 2.13
C THR A 59 -2.23 8.73 1.18
N MET A 60 -2.10 9.99 1.62
CA MET A 60 -1.45 11.05 0.82
C MET A 60 0.03 10.75 0.57
N LEU A 61 0.77 10.30 1.57
CA LEU A 61 2.18 9.93 1.42
C LEU A 61 2.37 8.73 0.49
N VAL A 62 1.51 7.73 0.60
CA VAL A 62 1.51 6.56 -0.30
C VAL A 62 1.28 7.00 -1.75
N ARG A 63 0.23 7.79 -2.02
CA ARG A 63 -0.05 8.30 -3.36
C ARG A 63 1.12 9.10 -3.92
N ASN A 64 1.63 10.05 -3.15
CA ASN A 64 2.74 10.90 -3.58
C ASN A 64 4.02 10.11 -3.81
N GLY A 65 4.30 9.12 -2.95
CA GLY A 65 5.43 8.20 -3.11
C GLY A 65 5.29 7.35 -4.37
N ALA A 66 4.12 6.80 -4.64
CA ALA A 66 3.85 6.04 -5.86
C ALA A 66 4.04 6.88 -7.12
N ILE A 67 3.52 8.11 -7.16
CA ILE A 67 3.69 9.05 -8.28
C ILE A 67 5.18 9.33 -8.52
N LYS A 68 5.94 9.66 -7.46
CA LYS A 68 7.38 9.97 -7.54
C LYS A 68 8.21 8.78 -8.03
N ASN A 69 7.76 7.56 -7.78
CA ASN A 69 8.42 6.32 -8.21
C ASN A 69 7.90 5.79 -9.55
N GLY A 70 7.11 6.57 -10.30
CA GLY A 70 6.72 6.26 -11.67
C GLY A 70 5.50 5.34 -11.81
N PHE A 71 4.77 5.06 -10.74
CA PHE A 71 3.52 4.29 -10.81
C PHE A 71 2.36 5.17 -11.29
N GLY A 72 1.39 4.57 -11.95
CA GLY A 72 0.16 5.22 -12.45
C GLY A 72 -1.07 4.96 -11.58
N SER A 73 -0.99 3.98 -10.71
CA SER A 73 -2.04 3.61 -9.77
C SER A 73 -1.48 2.92 -8.54
N VAL A 74 -2.25 2.92 -7.46
CA VAL A 74 -1.90 2.24 -6.22
C VAL A 74 -3.11 1.57 -5.59
N SER A 75 -2.96 0.30 -5.22
CA SER A 75 -3.88 -0.46 -4.36
C SER A 75 -3.31 -0.52 -2.95
N ILE A 76 -3.95 0.14 -1.99
CA ILE A 76 -3.58 0.11 -0.57
C ILE A 76 -4.30 -1.06 0.08
N LEU A 77 -3.51 -2.01 0.56
CA LEU A 77 -3.92 -3.27 1.15
C LEU A 77 -3.36 -3.39 2.57
N ASN A 78 -3.95 -4.27 3.37
CA ASN A 78 -3.52 -4.45 4.75
C ASN A 78 -3.47 -5.93 5.14
N VAL A 79 -2.57 -6.28 6.06
CA VAL A 79 -2.52 -7.62 6.67
C VAL A 79 -3.84 -7.92 7.37
N PHE A 80 -4.36 -6.95 8.12
CA PHE A 80 -5.68 -7.03 8.75
C PHE A 80 -6.64 -6.03 8.11
N SER A 81 -7.93 -6.35 8.11
CA SER A 81 -8.97 -5.49 7.53
C SER A 81 -9.61 -4.52 8.53
N SER A 82 -9.53 -4.82 9.83
CA SER A 82 -10.20 -4.05 10.88
C SER A 82 -9.65 -2.63 11.01
N ILE A 83 -10.54 -1.63 10.95
CA ILE A 83 -10.20 -0.20 11.03
C ILE A 83 -9.82 0.21 12.47
N ASN A 84 -10.40 -0.41 13.50
CA ASN A 84 -10.23 0.01 14.89
C ASN A 84 -9.15 -0.75 15.68
N ASN A 85 -8.46 -1.70 15.11
CA ASN A 85 -7.35 -2.45 15.72
C ASN A 85 -7.69 -3.23 17.01
N GLU A 86 -8.93 -3.21 17.49
CA GLU A 86 -9.28 -3.75 18.81
C GLU A 86 -9.16 -5.27 18.90
N LYS A 87 -9.41 -5.99 17.82
CA LYS A 87 -9.25 -7.45 17.73
C LYS A 87 -9.00 -7.84 16.28
N PRO A 88 -7.76 -7.79 15.82
CA PRO A 88 -7.45 -8.18 14.44
C PRO A 88 -7.84 -9.64 14.23
N LYS A 89 -8.69 -9.87 13.23
CA LYS A 89 -9.11 -11.21 12.83
C LYS A 89 -8.70 -11.47 11.39
N SER A 90 -8.37 -12.71 11.09
CA SER A 90 -8.29 -13.17 9.71
C SER A 90 -9.67 -13.05 9.06
N ASP A 91 -9.74 -12.36 7.94
CA ASP A 91 -10.95 -12.20 7.14
C ASP A 91 -10.73 -12.78 5.75
N LYS A 92 -11.56 -13.77 5.37
CA LYS A 92 -11.46 -14.42 4.05
C LYS A 92 -11.68 -13.42 2.90
N ASN A 93 -12.52 -12.41 3.09
CA ASN A 93 -12.74 -11.38 2.08
C ASN A 93 -11.48 -10.53 1.90
N ASN A 94 -10.80 -10.19 3.00
CA ASN A 94 -9.52 -9.49 2.94
C ASN A 94 -8.50 -10.28 2.12
N THR A 95 -8.32 -11.57 2.44
CA THR A 95 -7.40 -12.43 1.71
C THR A 95 -7.73 -12.48 0.22
N SER A 96 -9.00 -12.65 -0.14
CA SER A 96 -9.45 -12.70 -1.53
C SER A 96 -9.16 -11.39 -2.28
N VAL A 97 -9.41 -10.24 -1.64
CA VAL A 97 -9.14 -8.93 -2.24
C VAL A 97 -7.63 -8.69 -2.39
N VAL A 98 -6.84 -9.02 -1.35
CA VAL A 98 -5.38 -8.89 -1.40
C VAL A 98 -4.79 -9.71 -2.55
N MET A 99 -5.16 -10.98 -2.67
CA MET A 99 -4.66 -11.84 -3.75
C MET A 99 -5.04 -11.30 -5.13
N ARG A 100 -6.29 -10.91 -5.33
CA ARG A 100 -6.76 -10.31 -6.60
C ARG A 100 -5.96 -9.07 -7.00
N GLU A 101 -5.73 -8.15 -6.07
CA GLU A 101 -4.97 -6.92 -6.34
C GLU A 101 -3.47 -7.23 -6.57
N CYS A 102 -2.91 -8.19 -5.81
CA CYS A 102 -1.55 -8.66 -6.02
C CYS A 102 -1.37 -9.36 -7.37
N ASP A 103 -2.34 -10.15 -7.83
CA ASP A 103 -2.31 -10.76 -9.16
C ASP A 103 -2.18 -9.70 -10.25
N SER A 104 -2.95 -8.62 -10.13
CA SER A 104 -3.02 -7.53 -11.11
C SER A 104 -1.84 -6.55 -11.04
N ALA A 105 -1.15 -6.46 -9.89
CA ALA A 105 -0.07 -5.49 -9.68
C ALA A 105 1.21 -5.87 -10.43
N ASP A 106 1.93 -4.85 -10.92
CA ASP A 106 3.26 -4.98 -11.49
C ASP A 106 4.34 -5.05 -10.40
N THR A 107 4.08 -4.41 -9.27
CA THR A 107 4.97 -4.37 -8.11
C THR A 107 4.14 -4.52 -6.83
N ILE A 108 4.61 -5.36 -5.91
CA ILE A 108 4.04 -5.53 -4.57
C ILE A 108 5.05 -5.01 -3.56
N LEU A 109 4.67 -3.99 -2.79
CA LEU A 109 5.53 -3.29 -1.84
C LEU A 109 5.08 -3.58 -0.41
N VAL A 110 5.90 -4.30 0.35
CA VAL A 110 5.63 -4.58 1.77
C VAL A 110 6.21 -3.46 2.62
N ALA A 111 5.34 -2.70 3.28
CA ALA A 111 5.67 -1.47 4.01
C ALA A 111 4.88 -1.34 5.33
N TYR A 112 4.75 -2.43 6.08
CA TYR A 112 3.94 -2.48 7.30
C TYR A 112 4.64 -1.92 8.55
N GLY A 113 5.86 -1.43 8.42
CA GLY A 113 6.65 -0.93 9.54
C GLY A 113 7.35 -2.04 10.32
N ARG A 114 8.27 -1.65 11.20
CA ARG A 114 9.11 -2.55 12.01
C ARG A 114 8.62 -2.76 13.44
N GLY A 115 7.38 -2.37 13.72
CA GLY A 115 6.78 -2.63 15.03
C GLY A 115 6.71 -4.12 15.34
N THR A 116 6.93 -4.49 16.60
CA THR A 116 6.96 -5.90 17.07
C THR A 116 5.56 -6.50 17.29
N SER A 117 4.50 -5.74 17.16
CA SER A 117 3.14 -6.25 17.26
C SER A 117 2.76 -7.11 16.06
N HIS A 118 2.05 -8.21 16.32
CA HIS A 118 1.54 -9.14 15.30
C HIS A 118 2.64 -9.71 14.38
N THR A 119 3.80 -10.07 14.97
CA THR A 119 4.94 -10.57 14.20
C THR A 119 4.62 -11.89 13.51
N GLU A 120 3.98 -12.82 14.19
CA GLU A 120 3.62 -14.14 13.64
C GLU A 120 2.68 -14.00 12.44
N GLU A 121 1.63 -13.16 12.55
CA GLU A 121 0.68 -12.93 11.47
C GLU A 121 1.34 -12.23 10.28
N LYS A 122 2.22 -11.25 10.53
CA LYS A 122 2.97 -10.57 9.48
C LYS A 122 3.93 -11.54 8.76
N GLU A 123 4.62 -12.40 9.50
CA GLU A 123 5.53 -13.41 8.93
C GLU A 123 4.76 -14.43 8.08
N ALA A 124 3.65 -14.97 8.59
CA ALA A 124 2.81 -15.89 7.84
C ALA A 124 2.26 -15.25 6.56
N PHE A 125 1.80 -14.01 6.65
CA PHE A 125 1.32 -13.26 5.49
C PHE A 125 2.42 -13.02 4.47
N LEU A 126 3.62 -12.63 4.92
CA LEU A 126 4.78 -12.41 4.06
C LEU A 126 5.21 -13.69 3.35
N LEU A 127 5.25 -14.82 4.04
CA LEU A 127 5.59 -16.12 3.45
C LEU A 127 4.59 -16.50 2.35
N ALA A 128 3.30 -16.33 2.59
CA ALA A 128 2.26 -16.60 1.59
C ALA A 128 2.43 -15.70 0.34
N LEU A 129 2.74 -14.41 0.52
CA LEU A 129 3.04 -13.52 -0.59
C LEU A 129 4.29 -13.93 -1.35
N TYR A 130 5.34 -14.31 -0.63
CA TYR A 130 6.61 -14.70 -1.23
C TYR A 130 6.47 -15.98 -2.08
N GLU A 131 5.70 -16.96 -1.60
CA GLU A 131 5.45 -18.19 -2.35
C GLU A 131 4.79 -17.95 -3.72
N HIS A 132 3.92 -16.93 -3.81
CA HIS A 132 3.15 -16.64 -5.04
C HIS A 132 3.78 -15.53 -5.89
N TYR A 133 4.49 -14.56 -5.29
CA TYR A 133 4.83 -13.29 -5.93
C TYR A 133 6.30 -12.88 -5.78
N GLN A 134 7.21 -13.81 -5.49
CA GLN A 134 8.63 -13.50 -5.26
C GLN A 134 9.28 -12.62 -6.33
N ASP A 135 8.83 -12.73 -7.59
CA ASP A 135 9.42 -11.98 -8.71
C ASP A 135 9.05 -10.51 -8.72
N LYS A 136 7.96 -10.11 -8.07
CA LYS A 136 7.46 -8.75 -7.99
C LYS A 136 7.29 -8.22 -6.57
N LEU A 137 7.92 -8.88 -5.58
CA LEU A 137 7.85 -8.52 -4.18
C LEU A 137 9.03 -7.64 -3.77
N TYR A 138 8.72 -6.48 -3.20
CA TYR A 138 9.67 -5.44 -2.83
C TYR A 138 9.37 -4.90 -1.44
N THR A 139 10.31 -4.13 -0.89
CA THR A 139 10.15 -3.42 0.38
C THR A 139 10.81 -2.05 0.32
N ILE A 140 10.45 -1.17 1.25
CA ILE A 140 11.12 0.12 1.45
C ILE A 140 12.27 -0.08 2.43
N ILE A 141 13.48 0.25 1.99
CA ILE A 141 14.67 0.30 2.85
C ILE A 141 14.80 1.72 3.40
N ASP A 142 14.95 1.87 4.70
CA ASP A 142 15.13 3.17 5.32
C ASP A 142 16.57 3.70 5.21
N SER A 143 16.79 4.92 5.73
CA SER A 143 18.12 5.54 5.73
C SER A 143 19.18 4.80 6.58
N LYS A 144 18.74 3.83 7.40
CA LYS A 144 19.62 2.94 8.19
C LYS A 144 19.85 1.58 7.53
N GLY A 145 19.34 1.37 6.33
CA GLY A 145 19.47 0.12 5.59
C GLY A 145 18.51 -0.99 6.04
N LEU A 146 17.45 -0.66 6.79
CA LEU A 146 16.52 -1.66 7.34
C LEU A 146 15.24 -1.74 6.50
N PRO A 147 14.71 -2.98 6.25
CA PRO A 147 13.53 -3.20 5.42
C PRO A 147 12.21 -2.88 6.14
N PHE A 148 11.10 -3.01 5.41
CA PHE A 148 9.72 -2.86 5.85
C PHE A 148 9.35 -1.47 6.37
N SER A 149 10.06 -0.42 5.95
CA SER A 149 9.79 0.91 6.46
C SER A 149 8.39 1.39 6.05
N HIS A 150 7.66 1.94 7.02
CA HIS A 150 6.33 2.48 6.80
C HIS A 150 6.41 3.85 6.10
N PRO A 151 5.47 4.21 5.20
CA PRO A 151 5.47 5.51 4.52
C PRO A 151 5.46 6.74 5.43
N LEU A 152 4.93 6.62 6.66
CA LEU A 152 4.98 7.67 7.68
C LEU A 152 6.35 7.80 8.37
N SER A 153 7.26 6.84 8.18
CA SER A 153 8.56 6.91 8.85
C SER A 153 9.37 8.09 8.31
N PRO A 154 9.88 8.99 9.17
CA PRO A 154 10.78 10.05 8.74
C PRO A 154 12.04 9.54 8.06
N LEU A 155 12.42 8.28 8.32
CA LEU A 155 13.58 7.62 7.70
C LEU A 155 13.30 7.08 6.28
N ALA A 156 12.05 7.15 5.82
CA ALA A 156 11.60 6.67 4.51
C ALA A 156 11.07 7.80 3.60
N HIS A 157 11.53 9.04 3.77
CA HIS A 157 11.07 10.20 2.99
C HIS A 157 11.19 10.01 1.47
N ASN A 158 12.28 9.39 1.05
CA ASN A 158 12.47 8.94 -0.33
C ASN A 158 12.41 7.42 -0.31
N TRP A 159 11.42 6.86 -0.99
CA TRP A 159 11.28 5.41 -1.05
C TRP A 159 12.49 4.78 -1.77
N ASN A 160 13.34 4.15 -1.00
CA ASN A 160 14.37 3.27 -1.53
C ASN A 160 13.75 1.87 -1.67
N ILE A 161 13.19 1.60 -2.84
CA ILE A 161 12.49 0.35 -3.14
C ILE A 161 13.51 -0.70 -3.56
N GLN A 162 13.60 -1.79 -2.82
CA GLN A 162 14.50 -2.91 -3.11
C GLN A 162 13.74 -4.23 -3.12
N LYS A 163 14.21 -5.16 -3.93
CA LYS A 163 13.64 -6.50 -4.02
C LYS A 163 13.71 -7.18 -2.66
N LEU A 164 12.60 -7.80 -2.26
CA LEU A 164 12.53 -8.52 -0.99
C LEU A 164 12.95 -9.97 -1.19
N THR A 165 13.93 -10.41 -0.43
CA THR A 165 14.33 -11.80 -0.33
C THR A 165 13.97 -12.33 1.06
N VAL A 166 13.29 -13.46 1.12
CA VAL A 166 12.93 -14.13 2.38
C VAL A 166 13.81 -15.36 2.51
N GLU A 167 14.67 -15.36 3.53
CA GLU A 167 15.43 -16.55 3.88
C GLU A 167 14.47 -17.60 4.45
N LYS A 168 14.37 -18.75 3.80
CA LYS A 168 13.66 -19.90 4.36
C LYS A 168 14.49 -20.44 5.52
N LYS A 169 13.98 -20.25 6.72
CA LYS A 169 14.53 -20.91 7.93
C LYS A 169 14.21 -22.39 7.93
#